data_6e6d618089326f184592a23065763d49
#
_entry.id   6e6d618089326f184592a23065763d49
#
_cell.length_a   1.000
_cell.length_b   1.000
_cell.length_c   1.000
_cell.angle_alpha   90.00
_cell.angle_beta   90.00
_cell.angle_gamma   90.00
#
_symmetry.space_group_name_H-M   'P 1'
#
loop_
_entity.id
_entity.type
_entity.pdbx_description
1 polymer ?
#
loop_
_entity_poly.entity_id
_entity_poly.type
_entity_poly.pdbx_seq_one_letter_code
_entity_poly.pdbx_strand_id
1 'polypeptide(L)'
;MTSKQTHSDASGSRRMAWMDWFGLIALGLLMVCSLVLLGQLLNLDMLDNKYLLLLMAGILILNGGHAVVQLPRRPSRGGHAAKIGCGVLAVILSAGMIYGAVAGGSLKSAVTRIVGKMAEKQTIDIIVLKDNEASCIEDAVGYTFGVLENADQENTAEVLKTLSDLNPTPKAYASVPQLADALYDGEVDAIILNDGYLPILEQTEGYTDFDNYTRILKQFDFTKEVAPVVPNESITVEPFVVYCSGIDARNSDVNIQSLSDVNILAVVNPKSRQILLLNTPRDYFLPLSFNGQLDKLTHAGMYGIDESMRVLDDLYGVETQYYARVNFYGLTKIVDALGGVDVYSEQTFTTKVMQIPDKNGNLYDDYFSFTEGMNYNVDGQAALAFCRERYSFSDGDNQRGRNQMAMIKAIFNKATSPAILSTYGEVLDAVADTMITNMPYEDITSLVKMQLSDMSGWNITSYSVTGYGGTEECYSMPGQALWVMWPDYDTVNVAKDLIAQVMAGQTPVIPED
;
A
#
# COMPACT_ATOMS: atom_id res chain seq x y z
N MET A 1 -72.54 58.12 39.95
CA MET A 1 -71.68 57.08 40.59
C MET A 1 -71.13 56.19 39.50
N THR A 2 -69.89 56.47 39.10
CA THR A 2 -69.18 55.88 37.96
C THR A 2 -68.27 54.76 38.48
N SER A 3 -68.51 53.53 38.05
CA SER A 3 -67.70 52.36 38.36
C SER A 3 -66.54 52.29 37.31
N LYS A 4 -65.30 52.44 37.77
CA LYS A 4 -64.08 52.19 37.01
C LYS A 4 -63.83 50.69 36.99
N GLN A 5 -63.92 50.09 35.80
CA GLN A 5 -63.35 48.73 35.55
C GLN A 5 -61.84 48.87 35.28
N THR A 6 -61.10 48.29 36.20
CA THR A 6 -59.63 48.11 36.01
C THR A 6 -59.40 46.87 35.17
N HIS A 7 -58.87 47.09 33.93
CA HIS A 7 -58.27 46.04 33.13
C HIS A 7 -56.94 45.63 33.76
N SER A 8 -56.90 44.43 34.31
CA SER A 8 -55.65 43.79 34.70
C SER A 8 -54.97 43.16 33.43
N ASP A 9 -53.91 43.76 32.97
CA ASP A 9 -53.05 43.15 32.01
C ASP A 9 -52.33 41.95 32.61
N ALA A 10 -52.89 40.75 32.38
CA ALA A 10 -52.25 39.51 32.69
C ALA A 10 -51.22 39.18 31.58
N SER A 11 -50.00 39.72 31.67
CA SER A 11 -48.86 39.24 30.89
C SER A 11 -48.48 37.84 31.41
N GLY A 12 -49.26 36.81 31.04
CA GLY A 12 -48.94 35.43 31.28
C GLY A 12 -47.76 35.01 30.40
N SER A 13 -46.59 34.82 30.96
CA SER A 13 -45.51 34.11 30.33
C SER A 13 -45.98 32.69 30.00
N ARG A 14 -46.42 32.47 28.74
CA ARG A 14 -46.82 31.13 28.28
C ARG A 14 -45.59 30.25 28.27
N ARG A 15 -45.58 29.19 29.08
CA ARG A 15 -44.60 28.10 29.04
C ARG A 15 -44.53 27.57 27.61
N MET A 16 -43.31 27.41 27.08
CA MET A 16 -43.08 26.78 25.77
C MET A 16 -43.67 25.35 25.79
N ALA A 17 -44.39 25.00 24.71
CA ALA A 17 -44.86 23.62 24.55
C ALA A 17 -43.69 22.67 24.38
N TRP A 18 -43.81 21.41 24.78
CA TRP A 18 -42.76 20.40 24.62
C TRP A 18 -42.27 20.29 23.18
N MET A 19 -43.15 20.52 22.19
CA MET A 19 -42.83 20.54 20.75
C MET A 19 -41.88 21.67 20.37
N ASP A 20 -42.00 22.84 21.01
CA ASP A 20 -41.07 23.96 20.75
C ASP A 20 -39.68 23.66 21.30
N TRP A 21 -39.61 23.00 22.46
CA TRP A 21 -38.34 22.53 23.02
C TRP A 21 -37.71 21.46 22.16
N PHE A 22 -38.49 20.45 21.70
CA PHE A 22 -38.01 19.42 20.80
C PHE A 22 -37.44 20.03 19.52
N GLY A 23 -38.18 20.96 18.89
CA GLY A 23 -37.74 21.62 17.64
C GLY A 23 -36.47 22.45 17.82
N LEU A 24 -36.33 23.17 18.95
CA LEU A 24 -35.14 23.98 19.23
C LEU A 24 -33.92 23.09 19.54
N ILE A 25 -34.10 21.99 20.27
CA ILE A 25 -33.04 21.02 20.57
C ILE A 25 -32.59 20.37 19.25
N ALA A 26 -33.53 19.94 18.39
CA ALA A 26 -33.22 19.35 17.10
C ALA A 26 -32.47 20.32 16.17
N LEU A 27 -32.86 21.61 16.16
CA LEU A 27 -32.15 22.66 15.42
C LEU A 27 -30.73 22.85 15.97
N GLY A 28 -30.58 22.95 17.29
CA GLY A 28 -29.26 23.07 17.94
C GLY A 28 -28.35 21.89 17.60
N LEU A 29 -28.88 20.65 17.65
CA LEU A 29 -28.17 19.44 17.27
C LEU A 29 -27.73 19.51 15.82
N LEU A 30 -28.62 19.89 14.88
CA LEU A 30 -28.30 20.01 13.46
C LEU A 30 -27.19 21.04 13.21
N MET A 31 -27.22 22.18 13.89
CA MET A 31 -26.17 23.20 13.79
C MET A 31 -24.81 22.70 14.27
N VAL A 32 -24.77 22.01 15.42
CA VAL A 32 -23.53 21.45 15.97
C VAL A 32 -22.97 20.39 15.04
N CYS A 33 -23.80 19.44 14.58
CA CYS A 33 -23.38 18.38 13.66
C CYS A 33 -22.90 18.95 12.31
N SER A 34 -23.55 20.03 11.82
CA SER A 34 -23.11 20.75 10.61
C SER A 34 -21.71 21.35 10.77
N LEU A 35 -21.43 21.97 11.93
CA LEU A 35 -20.12 22.56 12.22
C LEU A 35 -19.04 21.48 12.40
N VAL A 36 -19.36 20.37 13.03
CA VAL A 36 -18.43 19.23 13.18
C VAL A 36 -18.09 18.64 11.82
N LEU A 37 -19.10 18.37 10.98
CA LEU A 37 -18.87 17.88 9.61
C LEU A 37 -17.99 18.83 8.80
N LEU A 38 -18.31 20.14 8.83
CA LEU A 38 -17.54 21.15 8.09
C LEU A 38 -16.09 21.21 8.59
N GLY A 39 -15.88 21.19 9.91
CA GLY A 39 -14.55 21.17 10.51
C GLY A 39 -13.74 19.94 10.10
N GLN A 40 -14.37 18.76 10.05
CA GLN A 40 -13.72 17.54 9.58
C GLN A 40 -13.35 17.61 8.08
N LEU A 41 -14.26 18.11 7.23
CA LEU A 41 -13.99 18.22 5.79
C LEU A 41 -12.90 19.25 5.47
N LEU A 42 -12.84 20.37 6.23
CA LEU A 42 -11.74 21.33 6.14
C LEU A 42 -10.40 20.72 6.57
N ASN A 43 -10.41 19.90 7.62
CA ASN A 43 -9.21 19.24 8.14
C ASN A 43 -8.73 18.08 7.24
N LEU A 44 -9.63 17.49 6.46
CA LEU A 44 -9.32 16.42 5.50
C LEU A 44 -8.62 16.98 4.24
N ASP A 45 -8.96 18.18 3.84
CA ASP A 45 -8.47 18.92 2.65
C ASP A 45 -8.48 18.12 1.32
N MET A 46 -9.45 17.22 1.14
CA MET A 46 -9.61 16.39 -0.07
C MET A 46 -10.70 16.90 -1.02
N LEU A 47 -11.44 17.95 -0.64
CA LEU A 47 -12.50 18.53 -1.46
C LEU A 47 -12.03 19.83 -2.10
N ASP A 48 -12.34 19.99 -3.40
CA ASP A 48 -12.16 21.26 -4.10
C ASP A 48 -13.01 22.37 -3.44
N ASN A 49 -12.46 23.56 -3.36
CA ASN A 49 -13.10 24.73 -2.75
C ASN A 49 -14.50 25.01 -3.30
N LYS A 50 -14.77 24.72 -4.58
CA LYS A 50 -16.10 24.89 -5.19
C LYS A 50 -17.15 23.97 -4.55
N TYR A 51 -16.80 22.71 -4.27
CA TYR A 51 -17.71 21.77 -3.62
C TYR A 51 -17.88 22.08 -2.14
N LEU A 52 -16.81 22.52 -1.48
CA LEU A 52 -16.86 22.98 -0.09
C LEU A 52 -17.78 24.20 0.07
N LEU A 53 -17.67 25.19 -0.82
CA LEU A 53 -18.56 26.36 -0.84
C LEU A 53 -20.02 25.98 -1.10
N LEU A 54 -20.28 25.06 -2.04
CA LEU A 54 -21.62 24.55 -2.29
C LEU A 54 -22.21 23.83 -1.07
N LEU A 55 -21.40 23.02 -0.39
CA LEU A 55 -21.81 22.35 0.84
C LEU A 55 -22.09 23.33 1.96
N MET A 56 -21.22 24.34 2.14
CA MET A 56 -21.45 25.42 3.12
C MET A 56 -22.76 26.17 2.84
N ALA A 57 -23.02 26.53 1.59
CA ALA A 57 -24.27 27.16 1.18
C ALA A 57 -25.46 26.23 1.45
N GLY A 58 -25.38 24.95 1.13
CA GLY A 58 -26.40 23.95 1.43
C GLY A 58 -26.67 23.81 2.92
N ILE A 59 -25.65 23.77 3.76
CA ILE A 59 -25.73 23.73 5.22
C ILE A 59 -26.42 25.00 5.75
N LEU A 60 -26.06 26.19 5.23
CA LEU A 60 -26.69 27.45 5.64
C LEU A 60 -28.17 27.49 5.27
N ILE A 61 -28.53 27.08 4.05
CA ILE A 61 -29.93 27.00 3.60
C ILE A 61 -30.72 25.98 4.46
N LEU A 62 -30.14 24.82 4.75
CA LEU A 62 -30.76 23.79 5.56
C LEU A 62 -31.02 24.28 6.99
N ASN A 63 -30.01 24.82 7.67
CA ASN A 63 -30.14 25.34 9.02
C ASN A 63 -31.07 26.56 9.07
N GLY A 64 -30.97 27.47 8.09
CA GLY A 64 -31.88 28.63 7.96
C GLY A 64 -33.34 28.21 7.74
N GLY A 65 -33.59 27.25 6.84
CA GLY A 65 -34.92 26.68 6.62
C GLY A 65 -35.52 26.04 7.87
N HIS A 66 -34.74 25.25 8.62
CA HIS A 66 -35.13 24.70 9.90
C HIS A 66 -35.43 25.80 10.92
N ALA A 67 -34.58 26.83 11.02
CA ALA A 67 -34.78 27.94 11.94
C ALA A 67 -36.09 28.70 11.64
N VAL A 68 -36.42 28.94 10.38
CA VAL A 68 -37.69 29.59 9.98
C VAL A 68 -38.90 28.80 10.43
N VAL A 69 -38.87 27.46 10.44
CA VAL A 69 -39.97 26.61 10.89
C VAL A 69 -40.02 26.51 12.42
N GLN A 70 -38.87 26.45 13.09
CA GLN A 70 -38.81 26.17 14.54
C GLN A 70 -38.95 27.43 15.43
N LEU A 71 -38.47 28.61 14.99
CA LEU A 71 -38.46 29.84 15.77
C LEU A 71 -39.84 30.48 16.02
N PRO A 72 -40.86 30.45 15.09
CA PRO A 72 -42.15 31.07 15.33
C PRO A 72 -42.88 30.46 16.53
N ARG A 73 -43.32 31.32 17.46
CA ARG A 73 -43.95 30.90 18.75
C ARG A 73 -45.47 30.67 18.68
N ARG A 74 -46.12 30.86 17.53
CA ARG A 74 -47.59 30.69 17.37
C ARG A 74 -47.91 29.92 16.09
N PRO A 75 -47.67 28.62 16.03
CA PRO A 75 -48.06 27.83 14.86
C PRO A 75 -49.58 27.55 14.91
N SER A 76 -50.20 27.54 13.71
CA SER A 76 -51.51 26.95 13.47
C SER A 76 -51.46 25.42 13.74
N ARG A 77 -52.62 24.71 13.77
CA ARG A 77 -52.64 23.24 13.91
C ARG A 77 -51.73 22.55 12.88
N GLY A 78 -51.68 23.00 11.65
CA GLY A 78 -50.76 22.53 10.62
C GLY A 78 -49.28 22.88 10.90
N GLY A 79 -49.01 24.00 11.55
CA GLY A 79 -47.69 24.44 11.97
C GLY A 79 -47.06 23.55 13.06
N HIS A 80 -47.88 22.91 13.91
CA HIS A 80 -47.34 21.93 14.88
C HIS A 80 -46.85 20.65 14.22
N ALA A 81 -47.57 20.13 13.23
CA ALA A 81 -47.12 18.96 12.44
C ALA A 81 -45.86 19.25 11.68
N ALA A 82 -45.72 20.46 11.08
CA ALA A 82 -44.53 20.90 10.39
C ALA A 82 -43.30 20.98 11.32
N LYS A 83 -43.47 21.51 12.55
CA LYS A 83 -42.39 21.56 13.57
C LYS A 83 -41.87 20.17 13.94
N ILE A 84 -42.79 19.23 14.22
CA ILE A 84 -42.43 17.86 14.56
C ILE A 84 -41.71 17.19 13.36
N GLY A 85 -42.29 17.28 12.15
CA GLY A 85 -41.69 16.70 10.94
C GLY A 85 -40.29 17.25 10.63
N CYS A 86 -40.13 18.58 10.72
CA CYS A 86 -38.81 19.23 10.58
C CYS A 86 -37.85 18.80 11.70
N GLY A 87 -38.31 18.68 12.96
CA GLY A 87 -37.45 18.21 14.05
C GLY A 87 -36.94 16.79 13.85
N VAL A 88 -37.82 15.87 13.41
CA VAL A 88 -37.46 14.48 13.09
C VAL A 88 -36.44 14.48 11.91
N LEU A 89 -36.70 15.24 10.85
CA LEU A 89 -35.77 15.35 9.71
C LEU A 89 -34.42 15.92 10.16
N ALA A 90 -34.38 16.91 11.04
CA ALA A 90 -33.15 17.45 11.60
C ALA A 90 -32.32 16.39 12.34
N VAL A 91 -32.97 15.52 13.12
CA VAL A 91 -32.30 14.42 13.83
C VAL A 91 -31.71 13.41 12.85
N ILE A 92 -32.49 13.03 11.81
CA ILE A 92 -31.99 12.10 10.76
C ILE A 92 -30.78 12.71 10.03
N LEU A 93 -30.86 13.98 9.63
CA LEU A 93 -29.77 14.69 8.97
C LEU A 93 -28.54 14.84 9.88
N SER A 94 -28.76 15.11 11.16
CA SER A 94 -27.67 15.16 12.16
C SER A 94 -26.96 13.83 12.28
N ALA A 95 -27.67 12.70 12.28
CA ALA A 95 -27.07 11.37 12.28
C ALA A 95 -26.23 11.13 11.01
N GLY A 96 -26.74 11.53 9.83
CA GLY A 96 -25.99 11.48 8.58
C GLY A 96 -24.72 12.35 8.58
N MET A 97 -24.80 13.56 9.17
CA MET A 97 -23.63 14.45 9.30
C MET A 97 -22.58 13.91 10.26
N ILE A 98 -23.00 13.29 11.38
CA ILE A 98 -22.07 12.61 12.29
C ILE A 98 -21.39 11.44 11.59
N TYR A 99 -22.16 10.61 10.88
CA TYR A 99 -21.60 9.51 10.09
C TYR A 99 -20.57 10.01 9.08
N GLY A 100 -20.87 11.07 8.32
CA GLY A 100 -19.93 11.69 7.38
C GLY A 100 -18.68 12.27 8.06
N ALA A 101 -18.82 12.86 9.25
CA ALA A 101 -17.69 13.38 10.02
C ALA A 101 -16.77 12.25 10.55
N VAL A 102 -17.35 11.15 11.03
CA VAL A 102 -16.62 9.96 11.48
C VAL A 102 -15.90 9.32 10.30
N ALA A 103 -16.57 9.14 9.16
CA ALA A 103 -15.98 8.60 7.94
C ALA A 103 -14.80 9.46 7.45
N GLY A 104 -14.93 10.80 7.46
CA GLY A 104 -13.83 11.72 7.14
C GLY A 104 -12.64 11.59 8.10
N GLY A 105 -12.89 11.40 9.39
CA GLY A 105 -11.85 11.15 10.39
C GLY A 105 -11.10 9.84 10.15
N SER A 106 -11.83 8.76 9.85
CA SER A 106 -11.25 7.45 9.51
C SER A 106 -10.38 7.55 8.26
N LEU A 107 -10.84 8.27 7.24
CA LEU A 107 -10.12 8.54 6.01
C LEU A 107 -8.76 9.20 6.26
N LYS A 108 -8.74 10.29 7.03
CA LYS A 108 -7.48 10.97 7.40
C LYS A 108 -6.54 10.02 8.15
N SER A 109 -7.07 9.27 9.12
CA SER A 109 -6.30 8.29 9.89
C SER A 109 -5.70 7.21 8.99
N ALA A 110 -6.46 6.69 8.01
CA ALA A 110 -5.98 5.68 7.08
C ALA A 110 -4.82 6.20 6.23
N VAL A 111 -4.97 7.37 5.58
CA VAL A 111 -3.88 7.96 4.78
C VAL A 111 -2.67 8.27 5.63
N THR A 112 -2.85 8.78 6.85
CA THR A 112 -1.72 9.04 7.78
C THR A 112 -1.01 7.74 8.16
N ARG A 113 -1.72 6.60 8.30
CA ARG A 113 -1.09 5.28 8.57
C ARG A 113 -0.28 4.77 7.38
N ILE A 114 -0.71 5.02 6.15
CA ILE A 114 0.02 4.65 4.93
C ILE A 114 1.35 5.41 4.85
N VAL A 115 1.30 6.72 5.09
CA VAL A 115 2.47 7.62 5.02
C VAL A 115 3.36 7.52 6.26
N GLY A 116 2.79 7.22 7.43
CA GLY A 116 3.49 7.25 8.72
C GLY A 116 4.45 6.09 8.98
N LYS A 117 4.54 5.11 8.08
CA LYS A 117 5.42 3.93 8.21
C LYS A 117 6.77 4.13 7.49
N MET A 118 7.42 5.27 7.73
CA MET A 118 8.69 5.61 7.09
C MET A 118 9.90 4.96 7.77
N ALA A 119 9.84 3.67 8.07
CA ALA A 119 10.96 2.96 8.65
C ALA A 119 11.09 1.60 7.99
N GLU A 120 12.26 1.31 7.42
CA GLU A 120 12.58 -0.03 6.95
C GLU A 120 13.08 -0.87 8.12
N LYS A 121 12.55 -2.08 8.21
CA LYS A 121 12.90 -3.06 9.22
C LYS A 121 13.77 -4.14 8.58
N GLN A 122 14.90 -4.39 9.22
CA GLN A 122 15.79 -5.49 8.89
C GLN A 122 15.80 -6.45 10.07
N THR A 123 15.52 -7.72 9.81
CA THR A 123 15.54 -8.76 10.84
C THR A 123 16.81 -9.59 10.70
N ILE A 124 17.55 -9.72 11.79
CA ILE A 124 18.72 -10.57 11.89
C ILE A 124 18.34 -11.76 12.78
N ASP A 125 18.43 -12.94 12.21
CA ASP A 125 18.07 -14.19 12.86
C ASP A 125 19.31 -14.88 13.42
N ILE A 126 19.19 -15.42 14.63
CA ILE A 126 20.08 -16.44 15.15
C ILE A 126 19.42 -17.78 14.87
N ILE A 127 20.06 -18.56 14.00
CA ILE A 127 19.55 -19.83 13.51
C ILE A 127 20.41 -20.97 14.03
N VAL A 128 19.77 -22.02 14.52
CA VAL A 128 20.39 -23.27 15.00
C VAL A 128 19.76 -24.48 14.32
N LEU A 129 20.42 -25.63 14.37
CA LEU A 129 19.79 -26.89 13.97
C LEU A 129 18.58 -27.21 14.87
N LYS A 130 17.59 -27.94 14.35
CA LYS A 130 16.38 -28.30 15.13
C LYS A 130 16.66 -29.14 16.36
N ASP A 131 17.70 -29.97 16.31
CA ASP A 131 18.17 -30.86 17.41
C ASP A 131 19.14 -30.16 18.38
N ASN A 132 19.48 -28.87 18.15
CA ASN A 132 20.30 -28.10 19.09
C ASN A 132 19.61 -28.00 20.46
N GLU A 133 20.41 -28.20 21.56
CA GLU A 133 19.89 -28.25 22.91
C GLU A 133 19.40 -26.91 23.48
N ALA A 134 19.89 -25.78 22.95
CA ALA A 134 19.47 -24.44 23.40
C ALA A 134 17.99 -24.20 23.10
N SER A 135 17.20 -23.85 24.09
CA SER A 135 15.77 -23.50 23.95
C SER A 135 15.52 -21.99 23.84
N CYS A 136 16.48 -21.22 24.32
CA CYS A 136 16.49 -19.74 24.24
C CYS A 136 17.93 -19.24 24.04
N ILE A 137 18.10 -17.97 23.79
CA ILE A 137 19.43 -17.40 23.50
C ILE A 137 20.36 -17.45 24.71
N GLU A 138 19.82 -17.42 25.92
CA GLU A 138 20.57 -17.49 27.18
C GLU A 138 21.26 -18.84 27.36
N ASP A 139 20.79 -19.89 26.67
CA ASP A 139 21.39 -21.22 26.68
C ASP A 139 22.65 -21.31 25.79
N ALA A 140 22.86 -20.32 24.89
CA ALA A 140 23.94 -20.32 23.90
C ALA A 140 25.28 -19.80 24.44
N VAL A 141 25.60 -20.10 25.71
CA VAL A 141 26.86 -19.67 26.35
C VAL A 141 28.06 -20.37 25.71
N GLY A 142 29.00 -19.57 25.21
CA GLY A 142 30.24 -20.07 24.60
C GLY A 142 30.06 -20.63 23.19
N TYR A 143 28.90 -20.41 22.55
CA TYR A 143 28.66 -20.84 21.18
C TYR A 143 29.60 -20.16 20.19
N THR A 144 29.96 -20.94 19.16
CA THR A 144 30.60 -20.43 17.96
C THR A 144 29.50 -19.98 16.98
N PHE A 145 29.50 -18.69 16.65
CA PHE A 145 28.53 -18.08 15.73
C PHE A 145 29.15 -17.88 14.36
N GLY A 146 28.59 -18.53 13.34
CA GLY A 146 28.91 -18.24 11.96
C GLY A 146 28.35 -16.86 11.55
N VAL A 147 29.14 -16.05 10.84
CA VAL A 147 28.76 -14.72 10.34
C VAL A 147 29.27 -14.54 8.92
N LEU A 148 28.65 -13.66 8.12
CA LEU A 148 29.13 -13.30 6.79
C LEU A 148 30.30 -12.29 6.87
N GLU A 149 31.33 -12.44 6.02
CA GLU A 149 32.48 -11.55 5.98
C GLU A 149 32.15 -10.17 5.43
N ASN A 150 31.27 -10.08 4.44
CA ASN A 150 31.09 -8.89 3.61
C ASN A 150 29.65 -8.36 3.57
N ALA A 151 28.74 -8.92 4.40
CA ALA A 151 27.35 -8.49 4.44
C ALA A 151 26.88 -8.24 5.88
N ASP A 152 25.97 -7.28 6.06
CA ASP A 152 25.31 -6.95 7.34
C ASP A 152 26.24 -6.71 8.54
N GLN A 153 27.46 -6.23 8.29
CA GLN A 153 28.53 -6.10 9.30
C GLN A 153 28.09 -5.26 10.52
N GLU A 154 27.39 -4.16 10.29
CA GLU A 154 26.95 -3.26 11.35
C GLU A 154 25.93 -3.93 12.28
N ASN A 155 24.88 -4.53 11.71
CA ASN A 155 23.84 -5.21 12.48
C ASN A 155 24.38 -6.47 13.16
N THR A 156 25.22 -7.24 12.46
CA THR A 156 25.90 -8.42 13.01
C THR A 156 26.78 -8.04 14.22
N ALA A 157 27.53 -6.95 14.13
CA ALA A 157 28.36 -6.47 15.23
C ALA A 157 27.51 -6.03 16.45
N GLU A 158 26.35 -5.40 16.22
CA GLU A 158 25.45 -4.99 17.33
C GLU A 158 24.76 -6.22 17.96
N VAL A 159 24.41 -7.26 17.16
CA VAL A 159 23.93 -8.54 17.69
C VAL A 159 24.99 -9.17 18.58
N LEU A 160 26.24 -9.34 18.09
CA LEU A 160 27.36 -9.91 18.86
C LEU A 160 27.65 -9.12 20.14
N LYS A 161 27.56 -7.82 20.10
CA LYS A 161 27.71 -6.95 21.27
C LYS A 161 26.59 -7.19 22.29
N THR A 162 25.33 -7.36 21.83
CA THR A 162 24.20 -7.68 22.71
C THR A 162 24.38 -9.05 23.38
N LEU A 163 25.04 -9.98 22.69
CA LEU A 163 25.36 -11.32 23.21
C LEU A 163 26.66 -11.41 24.02
N SER A 164 27.34 -10.29 24.31
CA SER A 164 28.67 -10.27 24.94
C SER A 164 28.75 -11.08 26.25
N ASP A 165 27.69 -11.08 27.05
CA ASP A 165 27.63 -11.83 28.31
C ASP A 165 27.62 -13.37 28.12
N LEU A 166 27.33 -13.84 26.90
CA LEU A 166 27.35 -15.26 26.54
C LEU A 166 28.71 -15.72 25.99
N ASN A 167 29.73 -14.84 25.94
CA ASN A 167 31.06 -15.10 25.36
C ASN A 167 31.01 -15.67 23.93
N PRO A 168 30.33 -15.02 22.96
CA PRO A 168 30.21 -15.51 21.60
C PRO A 168 31.58 -15.57 20.92
N THR A 169 31.81 -16.63 20.13
CA THR A 169 33.01 -16.76 19.28
C THR A 169 32.58 -16.62 17.82
N PRO A 170 32.75 -15.46 17.14
CA PRO A 170 32.38 -15.32 15.75
C PRO A 170 33.38 -16.02 14.83
N LYS A 171 32.88 -16.73 13.80
CA LYS A 171 33.65 -17.33 12.72
C LYS A 171 33.07 -16.85 11.37
N ALA A 172 33.92 -16.21 10.57
CA ALA A 172 33.48 -15.56 9.33
C ALA A 172 33.50 -16.53 8.15
N TYR A 173 32.51 -16.37 7.25
CA TYR A 173 32.35 -17.13 6.01
C TYR A 173 32.07 -16.20 4.84
N ALA A 174 32.56 -16.57 3.66
CA ALA A 174 32.48 -15.72 2.49
C ALA A 174 31.09 -15.68 1.83
N SER A 175 30.26 -16.71 2.07
CA SER A 175 28.93 -16.83 1.42
C SER A 175 27.89 -17.48 2.33
N VAL A 176 26.61 -17.23 2.01
CA VAL A 176 25.48 -17.83 2.74
C VAL A 176 25.45 -19.36 2.66
N PRO A 177 25.74 -20.00 1.49
CA PRO A 177 25.87 -21.45 1.43
C PRO A 177 26.98 -22.01 2.33
N GLN A 178 28.17 -21.40 2.33
CA GLN A 178 29.25 -21.82 3.23
C GLN A 178 28.86 -21.68 4.70
N LEU A 179 28.11 -20.64 5.03
CA LEU A 179 27.59 -20.40 6.37
C LEU A 179 26.58 -21.49 6.77
N ALA A 180 25.69 -21.90 5.83
CA ALA A 180 24.73 -22.98 6.04
C ALA A 180 25.42 -24.34 6.16
N ASP A 181 26.43 -24.64 5.33
CA ASP A 181 27.23 -25.86 5.41
C ASP A 181 27.94 -25.96 6.76
N ALA A 182 28.55 -24.88 7.22
CA ALA A 182 29.22 -24.84 8.53
C ALA A 182 28.26 -25.13 9.69
N LEU A 183 26.99 -24.73 9.57
CA LEU A 183 25.96 -25.09 10.55
C LEU A 183 25.60 -26.58 10.46
N TYR A 184 25.41 -27.12 9.25
CA TYR A 184 25.08 -28.52 9.03
C TYR A 184 26.20 -29.46 9.46
N ASP A 185 27.47 -29.09 9.24
CA ASP A 185 28.64 -29.86 9.59
C ASP A 185 29.03 -29.73 11.08
N GLY A 186 28.33 -28.87 11.83
CA GLY A 186 28.62 -28.62 13.24
C GLY A 186 29.94 -27.88 13.47
N GLU A 187 30.45 -27.15 12.45
CA GLU A 187 31.61 -26.28 12.61
C GLU A 187 31.29 -25.03 13.42
N VAL A 188 30.02 -24.64 13.42
CA VAL A 188 29.44 -23.57 14.24
C VAL A 188 28.18 -24.08 14.93
N ASP A 189 27.90 -23.55 16.12
CA ASP A 189 26.73 -23.95 16.93
C ASP A 189 25.46 -23.20 16.48
N ALA A 190 25.65 -21.98 15.94
CA ALA A 190 24.59 -21.11 15.44
C ALA A 190 25.11 -20.23 14.31
N ILE A 191 24.22 -19.69 13.49
CA ILE A 191 24.55 -18.66 12.50
C ILE A 191 23.76 -17.38 12.79
N ILE A 192 24.37 -16.24 12.47
CA ILE A 192 23.75 -14.92 12.49
C ILE A 192 23.54 -14.51 11.04
N LEU A 193 22.28 -14.42 10.61
CA LEU A 193 21.92 -14.20 9.22
C LEU A 193 20.74 -13.24 9.12
N ASN A 194 20.81 -12.32 8.16
CA ASN A 194 19.68 -11.51 7.77
C ASN A 194 18.60 -12.40 7.12
N ASP A 195 17.35 -12.30 7.58
CA ASP A 195 16.24 -13.12 7.12
C ASP A 195 15.95 -12.97 5.61
N GLY A 196 16.33 -11.82 5.01
CA GLY A 196 16.25 -11.59 3.57
C GLY A 196 17.05 -12.57 2.70
N TYR A 197 18.08 -13.24 3.25
CA TYR A 197 18.83 -14.29 2.55
C TYR A 197 18.15 -15.67 2.56
N LEU A 198 17.23 -15.92 3.49
CA LEU A 198 16.58 -17.24 3.61
C LEU A 198 15.80 -17.63 2.35
N PRO A 199 14.98 -16.75 1.72
CA PRO A 199 14.28 -17.11 0.49
C PRO A 199 15.21 -17.43 -0.69
N ILE A 200 16.41 -16.82 -0.74
CA ILE A 200 17.40 -17.11 -1.78
C ILE A 200 18.05 -18.46 -1.52
N LEU A 201 18.46 -18.69 -0.29
CA LEU A 201 19.07 -19.95 0.12
C LEU A 201 18.14 -21.14 -0.15
N GLU A 202 16.85 -21.03 0.20
CA GLU A 202 15.84 -22.08 -0.02
C GLU A 202 15.50 -22.30 -1.51
N GLN A 203 15.79 -21.36 -2.39
CA GLN A 203 15.70 -21.54 -3.84
C GLN A 203 16.97 -22.13 -4.46
N THR A 204 18.05 -22.26 -3.67
CA THR A 204 19.34 -22.77 -4.11
C THR A 204 19.37 -24.30 -3.94
N GLU A 205 19.84 -25.02 -4.98
CA GLU A 205 19.97 -26.47 -4.95
C GLU A 205 20.85 -26.92 -3.75
N GLY A 206 20.36 -27.87 -2.98
CA GLY A 206 21.00 -28.38 -1.77
C GLY A 206 20.48 -27.74 -0.47
N TYR A 207 19.73 -26.62 -0.54
CA TYR A 207 19.24 -25.92 0.66
C TYR A 207 17.71 -25.71 0.66
N THR A 208 16.99 -26.31 -0.27
CA THR A 208 15.53 -26.17 -0.43
C THR A 208 14.72 -26.56 0.81
N ASP A 209 15.32 -27.37 1.70
CA ASP A 209 14.73 -27.83 2.95
C ASP A 209 15.39 -27.21 4.19
N PHE A 210 16.07 -26.06 4.04
CA PHE A 210 16.83 -25.43 5.13
C PHE A 210 15.97 -25.20 6.37
N ASP A 211 14.75 -24.71 6.20
CA ASP A 211 13.76 -24.49 7.27
C ASP A 211 13.27 -25.79 7.92
N ASN A 212 13.37 -26.96 7.23
CA ASN A 212 13.03 -28.26 7.78
C ASN A 212 14.10 -28.79 8.76
N TYR A 213 15.34 -28.34 8.64
CA TYR A 213 16.47 -28.79 9.49
C TYR A 213 16.89 -27.76 10.53
N THR A 214 16.45 -26.52 10.40
CA THR A 214 16.85 -25.41 11.26
C THR A 214 15.66 -24.78 11.97
N ARG A 215 15.95 -23.98 12.98
CA ARG A 215 14.98 -23.14 13.68
C ARG A 215 15.62 -21.85 14.14
N ILE A 216 14.81 -20.81 14.22
CA ILE A 216 15.22 -19.53 14.77
C ILE A 216 15.25 -19.64 16.29
N LEU A 217 16.39 -19.33 16.90
CA LEU A 217 16.57 -19.27 18.35
C LEU A 217 16.20 -17.88 18.89
N LYS A 218 16.58 -16.82 18.17
CA LYS A 218 16.30 -15.43 18.53
C LYS A 218 16.27 -14.55 17.28
N GLN A 219 15.40 -13.54 17.28
CA GLN A 219 15.35 -12.49 16.25
C GLN A 219 15.74 -11.15 16.85
N PHE A 220 16.45 -10.34 16.08
CA PHE A 220 16.79 -8.96 16.37
C PHE A 220 16.28 -8.08 15.23
N ASP A 221 15.47 -7.09 15.60
CA ASP A 221 14.89 -6.15 14.66
C ASP A 221 15.67 -4.84 14.69
N PHE A 222 16.19 -4.45 13.56
CA PHE A 222 16.84 -3.16 13.33
C PHE A 222 15.92 -2.30 12.47
N THR A 223 15.76 -1.06 12.87
CA THR A 223 14.88 -0.12 12.16
C THR A 223 15.72 1.03 11.65
N LYS A 224 15.69 1.24 10.34
CA LYS A 224 16.32 2.38 9.69
C LYS A 224 15.23 3.40 9.34
N GLU A 225 15.34 4.59 9.91
CA GLU A 225 14.44 5.69 9.53
C GLU A 225 14.72 6.12 8.09
N VAL A 226 13.66 6.21 7.29
CA VAL A 226 13.71 6.76 5.94
C VAL A 226 13.44 8.26 6.02
N ALA A 227 14.27 9.07 5.37
CA ALA A 227 14.08 10.51 5.36
C ALA A 227 12.72 10.88 4.74
N PRO A 228 11.95 11.79 5.36
CA PRO A 228 10.67 12.21 4.83
C PRO A 228 10.86 12.94 3.49
N VAL A 229 10.03 12.62 2.52
CA VAL A 229 9.96 13.35 1.25
C VAL A 229 9.23 14.67 1.48
N VAL A 230 9.78 15.76 0.91
CA VAL A 230 9.16 17.08 0.97
C VAL A 230 7.94 17.11 0.01
N PRO A 231 6.78 17.61 0.45
CA PRO A 231 5.61 17.73 -0.43
C PRO A 231 5.91 18.53 -1.71
N ASN A 232 5.41 18.05 -2.83
CA ASN A 232 5.57 18.69 -4.13
C ASN A 232 4.33 19.57 -4.45
N GLU A 233 4.46 20.87 -4.33
CA GLU A 233 3.38 21.81 -4.63
C GLU A 233 2.88 21.72 -6.09
N SER A 234 3.69 21.17 -7.00
CA SER A 234 3.38 20.98 -8.42
C SER A 234 2.88 19.58 -8.77
N ILE A 235 2.63 18.69 -7.78
CA ILE A 235 2.29 17.25 -7.98
C ILE A 235 1.11 17.03 -8.94
N THR A 236 0.20 17.97 -9.07
CA THR A 236 -0.97 17.89 -9.98
C THR A 236 -0.69 18.42 -11.40
N VAL A 237 0.50 18.95 -11.65
CA VAL A 237 0.87 19.63 -12.91
C VAL A 237 2.13 19.03 -13.53
N GLU A 238 3.16 18.78 -12.72
CA GLU A 238 4.44 18.23 -13.15
C GLU A 238 4.42 16.70 -13.15
N PRO A 239 5.11 16.05 -14.09
CA PRO A 239 5.23 14.61 -14.10
C PRO A 239 6.13 14.11 -12.96
N PHE A 240 5.86 12.90 -12.49
CA PHE A 240 6.63 12.22 -11.44
C PHE A 240 6.68 10.70 -11.68
N VAL A 241 7.60 10.04 -10.99
CA VAL A 241 7.78 8.59 -11.08
C VAL A 241 7.52 7.93 -9.73
N VAL A 242 6.76 6.83 -9.75
CA VAL A 242 6.49 5.99 -8.59
C VAL A 242 7.02 4.58 -8.84
N TYR A 243 7.86 4.08 -7.97
CA TYR A 243 8.27 2.68 -7.96
C TYR A 243 7.23 1.82 -7.25
N CYS A 244 6.60 0.92 -8.00
CA CYS A 244 5.66 -0.05 -7.46
C CYS A 244 6.41 -1.36 -7.18
N SER A 245 6.60 -1.66 -5.88
CA SER A 245 7.30 -2.85 -5.39
C SER A 245 6.30 -3.86 -4.84
N GLY A 246 6.38 -5.10 -5.29
CA GLY A 246 5.65 -6.22 -4.72
C GLY A 246 6.61 -7.18 -4.02
N ILE A 247 6.39 -7.46 -2.74
CA ILE A 247 7.23 -8.36 -1.95
C ILE A 247 6.49 -9.63 -1.55
N ASP A 248 7.22 -10.75 -1.54
CA ASP A 248 6.73 -12.02 -0.98
C ASP A 248 7.21 -12.12 0.48
N ALA A 249 6.60 -11.31 1.36
CA ALA A 249 6.93 -11.36 2.77
C ALA A 249 6.23 -12.55 3.44
N ARG A 250 6.96 -13.32 4.25
CA ARG A 250 6.43 -14.45 5.04
C ARG A 250 5.41 -14.03 6.10
N ASN A 251 5.44 -12.74 6.48
CA ASN A 251 4.51 -12.12 7.41
C ASN A 251 3.72 -10.98 6.73
N SER A 252 2.77 -10.39 7.45
CA SER A 252 1.98 -9.25 6.94
C SER A 252 2.72 -7.91 6.97
N ASP A 253 3.96 -7.86 7.46
CA ASP A 253 4.72 -6.62 7.58
C ASP A 253 5.32 -6.22 6.22
N VAL A 254 4.93 -5.07 5.72
CA VAL A 254 5.41 -4.51 4.44
C VAL A 254 6.63 -3.60 4.61
N ASN A 255 7.07 -3.35 5.86
CA ASN A 255 8.22 -2.50 6.14
C ASN A 255 9.55 -3.28 6.12
N ILE A 256 9.51 -4.60 6.00
CA ILE A 256 10.71 -5.44 6.01
C ILE A 256 11.52 -5.26 4.73
N GLN A 257 12.83 -5.30 4.86
CA GLN A 257 13.72 -5.50 3.72
C GLN A 257 13.56 -6.94 3.21
N SER A 258 13.22 -7.08 1.95
CA SER A 258 12.90 -8.38 1.33
C SER A 258 13.16 -8.32 -0.17
N LEU A 259 13.17 -9.48 -0.80
CA LEU A 259 13.18 -9.60 -2.26
C LEU A 259 12.00 -8.83 -2.88
N SER A 260 12.26 -8.08 -3.95
CA SER A 260 11.21 -7.41 -4.72
C SER A 260 10.86 -8.22 -5.97
N ASP A 261 9.73 -8.93 -5.91
CA ASP A 261 9.25 -9.78 -6.99
C ASP A 261 8.51 -9.02 -8.09
N VAL A 262 8.05 -7.81 -7.78
CA VAL A 262 7.40 -6.88 -8.72
C VAL A 262 8.20 -5.60 -8.76
N ASN A 263 8.68 -5.24 -9.94
CA ASN A 263 9.48 -4.04 -10.18
C ASN A 263 8.89 -3.24 -11.34
N ILE A 264 7.91 -2.39 -11.02
CA ILE A 264 7.20 -1.59 -12.01
C ILE A 264 7.42 -0.10 -11.71
N LEU A 265 7.90 0.66 -12.70
CA LEU A 265 7.87 2.11 -12.64
C LEU A 265 6.55 2.63 -13.23
N ALA A 266 5.81 3.41 -12.46
CA ALA A 266 4.67 4.17 -12.93
C ALA A 266 5.11 5.63 -13.19
N VAL A 267 5.27 5.98 -14.46
CA VAL A 267 5.58 7.34 -14.89
C VAL A 267 4.26 8.06 -15.10
N VAL A 268 3.99 9.07 -14.28
CA VAL A 268 2.70 9.75 -14.20
C VAL A 268 2.83 11.20 -14.66
N ASN A 269 2.02 11.60 -15.64
CA ASN A 269 1.86 13.01 -16.01
C ASN A 269 0.42 13.45 -15.70
N PRO A 270 0.18 14.15 -14.59
CA PRO A 270 -1.15 14.54 -14.15
C PRO A 270 -1.83 15.51 -15.10
N LYS A 271 -1.05 16.41 -15.69
CA LYS A 271 -1.56 17.45 -16.60
C LYS A 271 -2.14 16.86 -17.89
N SER A 272 -1.48 15.85 -18.46
CA SER A 272 -1.93 15.17 -19.68
C SER A 272 -2.77 13.93 -19.41
N ARG A 273 -2.93 13.52 -18.13
CA ARG A 273 -3.62 12.29 -17.71
C ARG A 273 -3.02 11.02 -18.35
N GLN A 274 -1.70 10.99 -18.51
CA GLN A 274 -0.97 9.87 -19.05
C GLN A 274 -0.27 9.10 -17.92
N ILE A 275 -0.31 7.79 -17.98
CA ILE A 275 0.46 6.89 -17.12
C ILE A 275 1.15 5.85 -18.00
N LEU A 276 2.45 5.68 -17.83
CA LEU A 276 3.19 4.53 -18.35
C LEU A 276 3.50 3.58 -17.19
N LEU A 277 3.06 2.34 -17.29
CA LEU A 277 3.50 1.25 -16.42
C LEU A 277 4.62 0.50 -17.14
N LEU A 278 5.81 0.54 -16.57
CA LEU A 278 7.01 -0.06 -17.11
C LEU A 278 7.47 -1.19 -16.20
N ASN A 279 7.32 -2.44 -16.65
CA ASN A 279 7.78 -3.62 -15.91
C ASN A 279 9.22 -3.95 -16.25
N THR A 280 10.03 -4.18 -15.22
CA THR A 280 11.40 -4.70 -15.32
C THR A 280 11.44 -6.08 -14.69
N PRO A 281 11.88 -7.13 -15.43
CA PRO A 281 11.98 -8.48 -14.90
C PRO A 281 12.80 -8.54 -13.61
N ARG A 282 12.32 -9.27 -12.60
CA ARG A 282 12.97 -9.35 -11.29
C ARG A 282 14.40 -9.94 -11.35
N ASP A 283 14.66 -10.79 -12.34
CA ASP A 283 15.94 -11.45 -12.51
C ASP A 283 16.92 -10.67 -13.40
N TYR A 284 16.63 -9.40 -13.76
CA TYR A 284 17.57 -8.54 -14.47
C TYR A 284 18.88 -8.44 -13.71
N PHE A 285 19.99 -8.73 -14.42
CA PHE A 285 21.34 -8.74 -13.87
C PHE A 285 21.96 -7.37 -14.05
N LEU A 286 21.92 -6.58 -12.99
CA LEU A 286 22.22 -5.15 -12.99
C LEU A 286 23.30 -4.81 -11.94
N PRO A 287 24.09 -3.75 -12.16
CA PRO A 287 24.98 -3.26 -11.11
C PRO A 287 24.19 -2.65 -9.96
N LEU A 288 24.53 -3.05 -8.72
CA LEU A 288 24.06 -2.39 -7.51
C LEU A 288 24.65 -0.97 -7.44
N SER A 289 23.84 0.02 -7.05
CA SER A 289 24.22 1.44 -7.07
C SER A 289 25.32 1.77 -6.08
N PHE A 290 25.35 1.09 -4.91
CA PHE A 290 26.29 1.39 -3.83
C PHE A 290 27.71 0.85 -4.07
N ASN A 291 27.91 -0.17 -4.92
CA ASN A 291 29.22 -0.80 -5.11
C ASN A 291 29.56 -1.16 -6.57
N GLY A 292 28.60 -1.09 -7.50
CA GLY A 292 28.76 -1.42 -8.90
C GLY A 292 28.90 -2.92 -9.20
N GLN A 293 28.72 -3.79 -8.20
CA GLN A 293 28.74 -5.25 -8.39
C GLN A 293 27.42 -5.73 -8.98
N LEU A 294 27.51 -6.75 -9.83
CA LEU A 294 26.33 -7.28 -10.52
C LEU A 294 25.51 -8.21 -9.61
N ASP A 295 24.19 -7.98 -9.60
CA ASP A 295 23.24 -8.80 -8.88
C ASP A 295 21.88 -8.80 -9.59
N LYS A 296 20.94 -9.65 -9.14
CA LYS A 296 19.56 -9.60 -9.62
C LYS A 296 18.86 -8.37 -9.08
N LEU A 297 18.00 -7.76 -9.87
CA LEU A 297 17.15 -6.65 -9.44
C LEU A 297 16.30 -7.00 -8.19
N THR A 298 15.78 -8.23 -8.11
CA THR A 298 15.02 -8.69 -6.95
C THR A 298 15.86 -8.64 -5.66
N HIS A 299 17.16 -8.94 -5.74
CA HIS A 299 18.08 -8.91 -4.60
C HIS A 299 18.40 -7.49 -4.14
N ALA A 300 18.29 -6.48 -5.01
CA ALA A 300 18.46 -5.09 -4.60
C ALA A 300 17.52 -4.69 -3.45
N GLY A 301 16.32 -5.31 -3.39
CA GLY A 301 15.36 -5.10 -2.32
C GLY A 301 15.83 -5.49 -0.91
N MET A 302 16.83 -6.39 -0.80
CA MET A 302 17.44 -6.76 0.49
C MET A 302 18.30 -5.64 1.09
N TYR A 303 18.80 -4.74 0.24
CA TYR A 303 19.58 -3.57 0.65
C TYR A 303 18.71 -2.33 0.88
N GLY A 304 17.40 -2.48 0.75
CA GLY A 304 16.39 -1.45 0.96
C GLY A 304 15.67 -1.05 -0.32
N ILE A 305 14.50 -0.42 -0.14
CA ILE A 305 13.69 0.02 -1.28
C ILE A 305 14.39 1.10 -2.09
N ASP A 306 15.17 1.96 -1.43
CA ASP A 306 15.96 3.01 -2.06
C ASP A 306 17.01 2.43 -3.02
N GLU A 307 17.56 1.25 -2.72
CA GLU A 307 18.51 0.61 -3.61
C GLU A 307 17.83 0.11 -4.87
N SER A 308 16.66 -0.54 -4.76
CA SER A 308 15.87 -0.95 -5.93
C SER A 308 15.50 0.25 -6.81
N MET A 309 15.15 1.39 -6.21
CA MET A 309 14.85 2.63 -6.93
C MET A 309 16.09 3.13 -7.69
N ARG A 310 17.25 3.23 -7.03
CA ARG A 310 18.51 3.72 -7.67
C ARG A 310 18.97 2.83 -8.80
N VAL A 311 18.89 1.51 -8.66
CA VAL A 311 19.22 0.56 -9.74
C VAL A 311 18.35 0.79 -10.97
N LEU A 312 17.04 1.06 -10.78
CA LEU A 312 16.13 1.39 -11.88
C LEU A 312 16.37 2.79 -12.44
N ASP A 313 16.70 3.76 -11.59
CA ASP A 313 17.06 5.12 -12.00
C ASP A 313 18.30 5.12 -12.89
N ASP A 314 19.33 4.38 -12.51
CA ASP A 314 20.54 4.19 -13.30
C ASP A 314 20.25 3.48 -14.64
N LEU A 315 19.38 2.46 -14.64
CA LEU A 315 19.01 1.74 -15.86
C LEU A 315 18.28 2.64 -16.86
N TYR A 316 17.31 3.42 -16.40
CA TYR A 316 16.43 4.21 -17.27
C TYR A 316 16.86 5.67 -17.43
N GLY A 317 17.73 6.18 -16.59
CA GLY A 317 18.15 7.59 -16.58
C GLY A 317 17.05 8.51 -16.10
N VAL A 318 16.33 8.10 -15.05
CA VAL A 318 15.23 8.85 -14.42
C VAL A 318 15.55 9.09 -12.95
N GLU A 319 14.76 9.91 -12.30
CA GLU A 319 14.74 10.07 -10.84
C GLU A 319 13.37 9.63 -10.32
N THR A 320 13.36 8.58 -9.51
CA THR A 320 12.14 8.06 -8.88
C THR A 320 11.89 8.79 -7.57
N GLN A 321 10.81 9.57 -7.50
CA GLN A 321 10.49 10.39 -6.33
C GLN A 321 9.75 9.60 -5.25
N TYR A 322 8.89 8.68 -5.66
CA TYR A 322 7.98 8.00 -4.74
C TYR A 322 8.06 6.48 -4.93
N TYR A 323 7.64 5.77 -3.89
CA TYR A 323 7.37 4.34 -3.99
C TYR A 323 5.99 3.98 -3.41
N ALA A 324 5.47 2.85 -3.86
CA ALA A 324 4.34 2.15 -3.28
C ALA A 324 4.72 0.67 -3.16
N ARG A 325 4.85 0.15 -1.95
CA ARG A 325 5.17 -1.27 -1.69
C ARG A 325 3.97 -1.97 -1.12
N VAL A 326 3.66 -3.15 -1.66
CA VAL A 326 2.57 -4.02 -1.23
C VAL A 326 3.07 -5.47 -1.16
N ASN A 327 2.51 -6.26 -0.25
CA ASN A 327 2.70 -7.71 -0.25
C ASN A 327 1.49 -8.43 -0.84
N PHE A 328 1.57 -9.74 -1.04
CA PHE A 328 0.49 -10.53 -1.63
C PHE A 328 -0.82 -10.50 -0.84
N TYR A 329 -0.72 -10.46 0.49
CA TYR A 329 -1.90 -10.31 1.35
C TYR A 329 -2.59 -8.95 1.16
N GLY A 330 -1.79 -7.90 0.96
CA GLY A 330 -2.30 -6.57 0.65
C GLY A 330 -3.06 -6.51 -0.66
N LEU A 331 -2.54 -7.15 -1.70
CA LEU A 331 -3.23 -7.21 -2.99
C LEU A 331 -4.64 -7.81 -2.85
N THR A 332 -4.78 -8.94 -2.15
CA THR A 332 -6.09 -9.56 -1.95
C THR A 332 -7.05 -8.64 -1.22
N LYS A 333 -6.61 -8.01 -0.14
CA LYS A 333 -7.44 -7.08 0.63
C LYS A 333 -7.87 -5.85 -0.15
N ILE A 334 -6.97 -5.27 -0.93
CA ILE A 334 -7.27 -4.09 -1.76
C ILE A 334 -8.34 -4.44 -2.80
N VAL A 335 -8.18 -5.56 -3.50
CA VAL A 335 -9.13 -6.00 -4.52
C VAL A 335 -10.50 -6.32 -3.90
N ASP A 336 -10.54 -7.01 -2.76
CA ASP A 336 -11.79 -7.33 -2.06
C ASP A 336 -12.51 -6.07 -1.55
N ALA A 337 -11.76 -5.11 -1.01
CA ALA A 337 -12.32 -3.82 -0.57
C ALA A 337 -12.89 -2.98 -1.73
N LEU A 338 -12.30 -3.10 -2.93
CA LEU A 338 -12.84 -2.53 -4.17
C LEU A 338 -14.12 -3.22 -4.66
N GLY A 339 -14.51 -4.34 -4.03
CA GLY A 339 -15.63 -5.18 -4.48
C GLY A 339 -15.32 -5.96 -5.75
N GLY A 340 -14.05 -6.33 -5.94
CA GLY A 340 -13.55 -6.98 -7.15
C GLY A 340 -13.18 -6.00 -8.27
N VAL A 341 -12.38 -6.47 -9.22
CA VAL A 341 -11.89 -5.67 -10.36
C VAL A 341 -12.16 -6.36 -11.68
N ASP A 342 -12.21 -5.59 -12.77
CA ASP A 342 -12.30 -6.12 -14.12
C ASP A 342 -10.91 -6.09 -14.76
N VAL A 343 -10.32 -7.27 -15.01
CA VAL A 343 -8.95 -7.40 -15.52
C VAL A 343 -8.93 -7.97 -16.93
N TYR A 344 -8.10 -7.41 -17.80
CA TYR A 344 -7.84 -7.91 -19.13
C TYR A 344 -6.75 -8.98 -19.09
N SER A 345 -7.00 -10.16 -19.63
CA SER A 345 -6.03 -11.22 -19.84
C SER A 345 -5.63 -11.31 -21.30
N GLU A 346 -4.33 -11.36 -21.59
CA GLU A 346 -3.81 -11.54 -22.96
C GLU A 346 -3.99 -12.97 -23.46
N GLN A 347 -4.16 -13.94 -22.55
CA GLN A 347 -4.23 -15.36 -22.87
C GLN A 347 -5.30 -16.06 -22.02
N THR A 348 -5.81 -17.17 -22.54
CA THR A 348 -6.61 -18.12 -21.76
C THR A 348 -5.69 -19.08 -21.02
N PHE A 349 -5.82 -19.17 -19.68
CA PHE A 349 -5.02 -20.07 -18.86
C PHE A 349 -5.73 -20.49 -17.57
N THR A 350 -5.21 -21.55 -16.94
CA THR A 350 -5.59 -21.98 -15.60
C THR A 350 -4.33 -21.98 -14.74
N THR A 351 -4.42 -21.42 -13.55
CA THR A 351 -3.29 -21.34 -12.63
C THR A 351 -2.91 -22.72 -12.10
N LYS A 352 -1.69 -22.85 -11.58
CA LYS A 352 -1.35 -23.97 -10.70
C LYS A 352 -2.23 -23.95 -9.47
N VAL A 353 -2.36 -25.11 -8.83
CA VAL A 353 -3.03 -25.26 -7.54
C VAL A 353 -2.35 -24.36 -6.52
N MET A 354 -3.15 -23.59 -5.80
CA MET A 354 -2.74 -22.72 -4.72
C MET A 354 -3.45 -23.12 -3.43
N GLN A 355 -2.74 -23.04 -2.32
CA GLN A 355 -3.36 -23.17 -0.99
C GLN A 355 -3.95 -21.83 -0.57
N ILE A 356 -5.27 -21.77 -0.47
CA ILE A 356 -5.99 -20.57 -0.05
C ILE A 356 -6.78 -20.82 1.25
N PRO A 357 -6.89 -19.80 2.14
CA PRO A 357 -7.64 -19.96 3.37
C PRO A 357 -9.16 -19.92 3.13
N ASP A 358 -9.89 -20.82 3.78
CA ASP A 358 -11.33 -20.73 3.92
C ASP A 358 -11.74 -19.64 4.95
N LYS A 359 -13.05 -19.47 5.15
CA LYS A 359 -13.60 -18.48 6.12
C LYS A 359 -13.17 -18.72 7.58
N ASN A 360 -12.65 -19.92 7.89
CA ASN A 360 -12.18 -20.30 9.22
C ASN A 360 -10.65 -20.30 9.31
N GLY A 361 -9.96 -19.96 8.21
CA GLY A 361 -8.50 -19.96 8.11
C GLY A 361 -7.89 -21.31 7.77
N ASN A 362 -8.68 -22.36 7.45
CA ASN A 362 -8.15 -23.63 6.99
C ASN A 362 -7.72 -23.52 5.55
N LEU A 363 -6.52 -24.00 5.22
CA LEU A 363 -6.00 -24.01 3.87
C LEU A 363 -6.65 -25.14 3.06
N TYR A 364 -7.07 -24.85 1.84
CA TYR A 364 -7.51 -25.81 0.85
C TYR A 364 -6.91 -25.51 -0.51
N ASP A 365 -6.78 -26.53 -1.32
CA ASP A 365 -6.24 -26.42 -2.67
C ASP A 365 -7.32 -25.90 -3.62
N ASP A 366 -6.99 -24.84 -4.39
CA ASP A 366 -7.86 -24.30 -5.43
C ASP A 366 -7.04 -23.84 -6.65
N TYR A 367 -7.72 -23.61 -7.76
CA TYR A 367 -7.14 -23.09 -8.99
C TYR A 367 -8.13 -22.13 -9.66
N PHE A 368 -7.59 -21.17 -10.40
CA PHE A 368 -8.36 -20.14 -11.06
C PHE A 368 -8.17 -20.19 -12.58
N SER A 369 -9.26 -19.98 -13.33
CA SER A 369 -9.23 -19.97 -14.78
C SER A 369 -9.58 -18.58 -15.31
N PHE A 370 -8.80 -18.11 -16.27
CA PHE A 370 -8.98 -16.83 -16.94
C PHE A 370 -9.11 -17.05 -18.44
N THR A 371 -9.94 -16.24 -19.09
CA THR A 371 -10.11 -16.26 -20.55
C THR A 371 -9.43 -15.06 -21.17
N GLU A 372 -8.90 -15.22 -22.37
CA GLU A 372 -8.43 -14.09 -23.17
C GLU A 372 -9.54 -13.02 -23.30
N GLY A 373 -9.18 -11.75 -23.06
CA GLY A 373 -10.12 -10.64 -22.99
C GLY A 373 -10.45 -10.23 -21.56
N MET A 374 -11.60 -9.59 -21.36
CA MET A 374 -12.03 -9.08 -20.06
C MET A 374 -12.56 -10.19 -19.15
N ASN A 375 -11.98 -10.30 -17.96
CA ASN A 375 -12.47 -11.12 -16.85
C ASN A 375 -13.07 -10.17 -15.80
N TYR A 376 -14.37 -10.32 -15.55
CA TYR A 376 -15.15 -9.40 -14.75
C TYR A 376 -15.26 -9.83 -13.29
N ASN A 377 -15.25 -8.84 -12.39
CA ASN A 377 -15.47 -9.03 -10.97
C ASN A 377 -14.50 -10.05 -10.34
N VAL A 378 -13.24 -9.98 -10.70
CA VAL A 378 -12.17 -10.82 -10.15
C VAL A 378 -11.94 -10.42 -8.69
N ASP A 379 -12.10 -11.37 -7.76
CA ASP A 379 -11.89 -11.15 -6.32
C ASP A 379 -10.40 -11.18 -5.95
N GLY A 380 -10.10 -10.94 -4.66
CA GLY A 380 -8.73 -10.84 -4.20
C GLY A 380 -7.90 -12.11 -4.37
N GLN A 381 -8.49 -13.30 -4.17
CA GLN A 381 -7.77 -14.57 -4.33
C GLN A 381 -7.48 -14.88 -5.80
N ALA A 382 -8.47 -14.66 -6.65
CA ALA A 382 -8.28 -14.81 -8.11
C ALA A 382 -7.26 -13.76 -8.63
N ALA A 383 -7.29 -12.52 -8.11
CA ALA A 383 -6.33 -11.48 -8.47
C ALA A 383 -4.89 -11.87 -8.08
N LEU A 384 -4.71 -12.44 -6.89
CA LEU A 384 -3.42 -12.97 -6.45
C LEU A 384 -2.94 -14.09 -7.35
N ALA A 385 -3.83 -15.05 -7.66
CA ALA A 385 -3.51 -16.16 -8.56
C ALA A 385 -3.11 -15.67 -9.96
N PHE A 386 -3.84 -14.67 -10.50
CA PHE A 386 -3.54 -14.02 -11.78
C PHE A 386 -2.14 -13.39 -11.80
N CYS A 387 -1.74 -12.73 -10.71
CA CYS A 387 -0.45 -12.03 -10.59
C CYS A 387 0.74 -12.97 -10.30
N ARG A 388 0.50 -14.17 -9.78
CA ARG A 388 1.57 -15.13 -9.43
C ARG A 388 1.83 -16.18 -10.49
N GLU A 389 0.87 -16.43 -11.37
CA GLU A 389 0.99 -17.49 -12.38
C GLU A 389 2.12 -17.18 -13.36
N ARG A 390 2.99 -18.16 -13.57
CA ARG A 390 4.10 -18.12 -14.53
C ARG A 390 4.28 -19.43 -15.31
N TYR A 391 3.86 -20.54 -14.74
CA TYR A 391 4.13 -21.87 -15.27
C TYR A 391 3.18 -22.26 -16.41
N SER A 392 2.04 -21.59 -16.51
CA SER A 392 1.06 -21.80 -17.60
C SER A 392 1.45 -21.10 -18.90
N PHE A 393 2.57 -20.32 -18.90
CA PHE A 393 2.98 -19.51 -20.03
C PHE A 393 4.31 -19.97 -20.60
N SER A 394 4.47 -19.85 -21.92
CA SER A 394 5.72 -20.18 -22.61
C SER A 394 6.87 -19.20 -22.32
N ASP A 395 6.52 -17.93 -22.07
CA ASP A 395 7.44 -16.85 -21.72
C ASP A 395 7.47 -16.55 -20.19
N GLY A 396 6.82 -17.40 -19.40
CA GLY A 396 6.97 -17.51 -17.96
C GLY A 396 6.85 -16.19 -17.21
N ASP A 397 7.97 -15.73 -16.72
CA ASP A 397 8.08 -14.53 -15.88
C ASP A 397 7.69 -13.23 -16.60
N ASN A 398 7.92 -13.13 -17.89
CA ASN A 398 7.54 -11.97 -18.70
C ASN A 398 5.99 -11.82 -18.74
N GLN A 399 5.25 -12.93 -18.94
CA GLN A 399 3.79 -12.89 -18.89
C GLN A 399 3.29 -12.53 -17.48
N ARG A 400 3.94 -13.04 -16.44
CA ARG A 400 3.61 -12.64 -15.06
C ARG A 400 3.71 -11.13 -14.88
N GLY A 401 4.79 -10.50 -15.36
CA GLY A 401 4.95 -9.05 -15.33
C GLY A 401 3.83 -8.31 -16.06
N ARG A 402 3.42 -8.78 -17.25
CA ARG A 402 2.28 -8.19 -17.98
C ARG A 402 0.97 -8.35 -17.22
N ASN A 403 0.74 -9.50 -16.60
CA ASN A 403 -0.43 -9.74 -15.75
C ASN A 403 -0.45 -8.79 -14.54
N GLN A 404 0.68 -8.55 -13.91
CA GLN A 404 0.81 -7.61 -12.79
C GLN A 404 0.48 -6.18 -13.22
N MET A 405 0.97 -5.73 -14.38
CA MET A 405 0.60 -4.42 -14.94
C MET A 405 -0.90 -4.33 -15.27
N ALA A 406 -1.48 -5.38 -15.84
CA ALA A 406 -2.91 -5.45 -16.11
C ALA A 406 -3.75 -5.35 -14.82
N MET A 407 -3.30 -5.98 -13.74
CA MET A 407 -3.94 -5.89 -12.42
C MET A 407 -3.82 -4.49 -11.83
N ILE A 408 -2.65 -3.85 -11.86
CA ILE A 408 -2.46 -2.45 -11.42
C ILE A 408 -3.41 -1.52 -12.20
N LYS A 409 -3.49 -1.70 -13.52
CA LYS A 409 -4.41 -0.93 -14.36
C LYS A 409 -5.88 -1.14 -13.97
N ALA A 410 -6.29 -2.38 -13.68
CA ALA A 410 -7.64 -2.72 -13.25
C ALA A 410 -7.99 -2.08 -11.89
N ILE A 411 -7.09 -2.19 -10.91
CA ILE A 411 -7.22 -1.55 -9.59
C ILE A 411 -7.33 -0.03 -9.74
N PHE A 412 -6.44 0.59 -10.51
CA PHE A 412 -6.44 2.03 -10.73
C PHE A 412 -7.75 2.52 -11.39
N ASN A 413 -8.20 1.85 -12.44
CA ASN A 413 -9.45 2.18 -13.13
C ASN A 413 -10.66 2.09 -12.18
N LYS A 414 -10.71 1.06 -11.32
CA LYS A 414 -11.76 0.89 -10.32
C LYS A 414 -11.69 1.98 -9.27
N ALA A 415 -10.49 2.27 -8.74
CA ALA A 415 -10.25 3.27 -7.70
C ALA A 415 -10.51 4.71 -8.17
N THR A 416 -10.37 5.01 -9.46
CA THR A 416 -10.65 6.34 -10.03
C THR A 416 -12.08 6.50 -10.59
N SER A 417 -12.89 5.42 -10.56
CA SER A 417 -14.27 5.44 -11.01
C SER A 417 -15.23 6.03 -9.96
N PRO A 418 -16.40 6.57 -10.36
CA PRO A 418 -17.41 7.07 -9.43
C PRO A 418 -17.92 6.00 -8.44
N ALA A 419 -17.81 4.72 -8.78
CA ALA A 419 -18.25 3.61 -7.92
C ALA A 419 -17.49 3.54 -6.60
N ILE A 420 -16.25 4.03 -6.54
CA ILE A 420 -15.41 4.03 -5.33
C ILE A 420 -16.02 4.85 -4.19
N LEU A 421 -16.81 5.88 -4.49
CA LEU A 421 -17.33 6.80 -3.48
C LEU A 421 -18.14 6.11 -2.37
N SER A 422 -18.75 4.96 -2.64
CA SER A 422 -19.50 4.18 -1.65
C SER A 422 -18.65 3.29 -0.75
N THR A 423 -17.45 2.89 -1.20
CA THR A 423 -16.55 1.93 -0.52
C THR A 423 -15.19 2.56 -0.16
N TYR A 424 -15.05 3.87 -0.37
CA TYR A 424 -13.77 4.57 -0.24
C TYR A 424 -13.10 4.38 1.13
N GLY A 425 -13.88 4.40 2.21
CA GLY A 425 -13.38 4.17 3.56
C GLY A 425 -12.79 2.76 3.75
N GLU A 426 -13.49 1.74 3.25
CA GLU A 426 -13.06 0.33 3.34
C GLU A 426 -11.78 0.08 2.53
N VAL A 427 -11.70 0.68 1.33
CA VAL A 427 -10.49 0.59 0.48
C VAL A 427 -9.30 1.24 1.18
N LEU A 428 -9.47 2.42 1.77
CA LEU A 428 -8.37 3.10 2.45
C LEU A 428 -7.91 2.36 3.70
N ASP A 429 -8.82 1.77 4.46
CA ASP A 429 -8.45 0.94 5.61
C ASP A 429 -7.68 -0.31 5.15
N ALA A 430 -8.11 -0.97 4.07
CA ALA A 430 -7.40 -2.10 3.49
C ALA A 430 -5.99 -1.71 3.01
N VAL A 431 -5.86 -0.59 2.31
CA VAL A 431 -4.57 -0.06 1.84
C VAL A 431 -3.66 0.33 3.01
N ALA A 432 -4.21 1.00 4.04
CA ALA A 432 -3.44 1.50 5.19
C ALA A 432 -2.70 0.39 5.97
N ASP A 433 -3.26 -0.81 6.01
CA ASP A 433 -2.67 -1.93 6.76
C ASP A 433 -1.71 -2.78 5.92
N THR A 434 -1.75 -2.61 4.58
CA THR A 434 -1.11 -3.56 3.64
C THR A 434 -0.19 -2.91 2.61
N MET A 435 -0.12 -1.59 2.60
CA MET A 435 0.73 -0.82 1.69
C MET A 435 1.53 0.23 2.48
N ILE A 436 2.74 0.52 2.02
CA ILE A 436 3.53 1.66 2.47
C ILE A 436 3.93 2.52 1.29
N THR A 437 4.07 3.83 1.54
CA THR A 437 4.58 4.81 0.57
C THR A 437 5.32 5.92 1.29
N ASN A 438 6.31 6.51 0.61
CA ASN A 438 6.96 7.76 1.02
C ASN A 438 6.27 9.00 0.45
N MET A 439 5.19 8.84 -0.35
CA MET A 439 4.45 10.00 -0.88
C MET A 439 3.80 10.77 0.27
N PRO A 440 4.08 12.07 0.42
CA PRO A 440 3.50 12.89 1.48
C PRO A 440 1.97 12.91 1.47
N TYR A 441 1.36 13.09 2.65
CA TYR A 441 -0.10 13.23 2.80
C TYR A 441 -0.67 14.33 1.91
N GLU A 442 0.03 15.46 1.83
CA GLU A 442 -0.33 16.64 1.04
C GLU A 442 -0.39 16.32 -0.46
N ASP A 443 0.55 15.51 -0.96
CA ASP A 443 0.60 15.10 -2.36
C ASP A 443 -0.53 14.14 -2.70
N ILE A 444 -0.78 13.15 -1.84
CA ILE A 444 -1.90 12.21 -1.99
C ILE A 444 -3.23 12.98 -2.02
N THR A 445 -3.44 13.89 -1.07
CA THR A 445 -4.69 14.67 -0.99
C THR A 445 -4.87 15.59 -2.19
N SER A 446 -3.79 16.18 -2.71
CA SER A 446 -3.80 17.02 -3.91
C SER A 446 -4.20 16.22 -5.17
N LEU A 447 -3.65 15.01 -5.33
CA LEU A 447 -4.01 14.11 -6.43
C LEU A 447 -5.48 13.64 -6.33
N VAL A 448 -5.94 13.28 -5.13
CA VAL A 448 -7.34 12.93 -4.88
C VAL A 448 -8.26 14.11 -5.18
N LYS A 449 -7.93 15.30 -4.69
CA LYS A 449 -8.69 16.54 -4.97
C LYS A 449 -8.77 16.82 -6.48
N MET A 450 -7.65 16.66 -7.20
CA MET A 450 -7.60 16.79 -8.65
C MET A 450 -8.54 15.78 -9.33
N GLN A 451 -8.49 14.50 -8.94
CA GLN A 451 -9.36 13.46 -9.53
C GLN A 451 -10.84 13.73 -9.26
N LEU A 452 -11.20 14.12 -8.03
CA LEU A 452 -12.58 14.42 -7.65
C LEU A 452 -13.11 15.70 -8.31
N SER A 453 -12.24 16.58 -8.78
CA SER A 453 -12.65 17.89 -9.36
C SER A 453 -13.36 17.76 -10.69
N ASP A 454 -13.00 16.78 -11.51
CA ASP A 454 -13.51 16.59 -12.86
C ASP A 454 -13.82 15.12 -13.23
N MET A 455 -13.37 14.15 -12.39
CA MET A 455 -13.50 12.72 -12.62
C MET A 455 -13.00 12.27 -14.00
N SER A 456 -12.00 12.98 -14.55
CA SER A 456 -11.43 12.69 -15.86
C SER A 456 -10.73 11.34 -15.88
N GLY A 457 -10.87 10.61 -16.99
CA GLY A 457 -10.20 9.34 -17.21
C GLY A 457 -8.68 9.50 -17.43
N TRP A 458 -7.96 8.42 -17.22
CA TRP A 458 -6.52 8.33 -17.46
C TRP A 458 -6.24 7.39 -18.64
N ASN A 459 -5.24 7.77 -19.44
CA ASN A 459 -4.71 6.87 -20.46
C ASN A 459 -3.51 6.11 -19.88
N ILE A 460 -3.64 4.79 -19.76
CA ILE A 460 -2.62 3.93 -19.13
C ILE A 460 -2.04 3.02 -20.21
N THR A 461 -0.77 3.23 -20.53
CA THR A 461 0.03 2.39 -21.42
C THR A 461 0.92 1.48 -20.60
N SER A 462 1.08 0.23 -20.99
CA SER A 462 1.95 -0.75 -20.31
C SER A 462 3.04 -1.21 -21.29
N TYR A 463 4.27 -1.30 -20.80
CA TYR A 463 5.40 -1.83 -21.54
C TYR A 463 6.27 -2.71 -20.63
N SER A 464 6.79 -3.82 -21.14
CA SER A 464 7.71 -4.70 -20.40
C SER A 464 9.00 -4.80 -21.17
N VAL A 465 10.11 -4.49 -20.52
CA VAL A 465 11.42 -4.77 -21.10
C VAL A 465 11.71 -6.27 -21.06
N THR A 466 12.55 -6.75 -21.95
CA THR A 466 12.92 -8.18 -22.10
C THR A 466 14.42 -8.37 -21.97
N GLY A 467 14.88 -9.62 -21.95
CA GLY A 467 16.29 -9.93 -21.84
C GLY A 467 16.62 -11.38 -22.23
N TYR A 468 17.87 -11.73 -22.03
CA TYR A 468 18.41 -13.03 -22.38
C TYR A 468 18.76 -13.80 -21.11
N GLY A 469 18.27 -15.03 -20.99
CA GLY A 469 18.55 -15.91 -19.84
C GLY A 469 20.01 -16.38 -19.81
N GLY A 470 20.59 -16.42 -18.64
CA GLY A 470 21.94 -16.92 -18.38
C GLY A 470 22.09 -17.41 -16.95
N THR A 471 23.28 -17.89 -16.61
CA THR A 471 23.62 -18.33 -15.26
C THR A 471 24.91 -17.63 -14.84
N GLU A 472 24.86 -16.87 -13.76
CA GLU A 472 25.94 -16.01 -13.28
C GLU A 472 26.05 -16.05 -11.76
N GLU A 473 27.22 -15.69 -11.26
CA GLU A 473 27.45 -15.46 -9.84
C GLU A 473 26.96 -14.07 -9.45
N CYS A 474 26.06 -14.00 -8.47
CA CYS A 474 25.52 -12.76 -7.95
C CYS A 474 26.31 -12.27 -6.73
N TYR A 475 26.41 -10.95 -6.56
CA TYR A 475 27.09 -10.36 -5.40
C TYR A 475 26.51 -10.83 -4.05
N SER A 476 25.20 -11.00 -3.95
CA SER A 476 24.52 -11.47 -2.73
C SER A 476 24.77 -12.95 -2.41
N MET A 477 25.17 -13.77 -3.42
CA MET A 477 25.36 -15.22 -3.29
C MET A 477 26.69 -15.67 -3.94
N PRO A 478 27.84 -15.20 -3.45
CA PRO A 478 29.12 -15.55 -4.01
C PRO A 478 29.38 -17.07 -3.92
N GLY A 479 29.96 -17.63 -4.99
CA GLY A 479 30.21 -19.07 -5.12
C GLY A 479 29.02 -19.88 -5.63
N GLN A 480 27.87 -19.26 -5.88
CA GLN A 480 26.67 -19.90 -6.44
C GLN A 480 26.33 -19.29 -7.80
N ALA A 481 26.15 -20.15 -8.80
CA ALA A 481 25.68 -19.75 -10.11
C ALA A 481 24.14 -19.73 -10.12
N LEU A 482 23.55 -18.55 -10.14
CA LEU A 482 22.10 -18.34 -10.17
C LEU A 482 21.63 -18.04 -11.59
N TRP A 483 20.39 -18.44 -11.90
CA TRP A 483 19.77 -18.01 -13.15
C TRP A 483 19.51 -16.50 -13.11
N VAL A 484 19.93 -15.80 -14.17
CA VAL A 484 19.81 -14.35 -14.33
C VAL A 484 19.24 -14.01 -15.70
N MET A 485 18.78 -12.78 -15.88
CA MET A 485 18.36 -12.23 -17.16
C MET A 485 19.24 -11.02 -17.50
N TRP A 486 20.06 -11.14 -18.55
CA TRP A 486 20.80 -10.01 -19.12
C TRP A 486 19.84 -9.06 -19.84
N PRO A 487 19.89 -7.75 -19.57
CA PRO A 487 19.02 -6.79 -20.23
C PRO A 487 19.16 -6.80 -21.75
N ASP A 488 18.04 -6.79 -22.45
CA ASP A 488 17.98 -6.40 -23.84
C ASP A 488 17.90 -4.87 -23.93
N TYR A 489 19.04 -4.26 -24.21
CA TYR A 489 19.14 -2.80 -24.22
C TYR A 489 18.35 -2.13 -25.34
N ASP A 490 17.93 -2.84 -26.40
CA ASP A 490 17.02 -2.29 -27.41
C ASP A 490 15.65 -2.04 -26.79
N THR A 491 15.12 -2.98 -26.00
CA THR A 491 13.86 -2.80 -25.27
C THR A 491 13.98 -1.76 -24.14
N VAL A 492 15.15 -1.66 -23.48
CA VAL A 492 15.43 -0.61 -22.48
C VAL A 492 15.44 0.78 -23.13
N ASN A 493 16.02 0.92 -24.34
CA ASN A 493 16.01 2.19 -25.06
C ASN A 493 14.59 2.61 -25.48
N VAL A 494 13.76 1.66 -25.94
CA VAL A 494 12.32 1.92 -26.18
C VAL A 494 11.65 2.41 -24.90
N ALA A 495 11.91 1.78 -23.75
CA ALA A 495 11.37 2.21 -22.46
C ALA A 495 11.77 3.65 -22.12
N LYS A 496 13.04 4.04 -22.32
CA LYS A 496 13.52 5.40 -22.12
C LYS A 496 12.78 6.41 -23.00
N ASP A 497 12.53 6.07 -24.25
CA ASP A 497 11.77 6.92 -25.18
C ASP A 497 10.31 7.07 -24.74
N LEU A 498 9.68 5.99 -24.29
CA LEU A 498 8.30 6.04 -23.76
C LEU A 498 8.20 6.89 -22.48
N ILE A 499 9.17 6.79 -21.58
CA ILE A 499 9.28 7.64 -20.40
C ILE A 499 9.37 9.11 -20.83
N ALA A 500 10.27 9.45 -21.76
CA ALA A 500 10.46 10.80 -22.25
C ALA A 500 9.16 11.38 -22.88
N GLN A 501 8.40 10.56 -23.63
CA GLN A 501 7.12 10.95 -24.20
C GLN A 501 6.09 11.33 -23.10
N VAL A 502 5.95 10.50 -22.07
CA VAL A 502 5.02 10.79 -20.95
C VAL A 502 5.47 12.01 -20.17
N MET A 503 6.77 12.15 -19.88
CA MET A 503 7.33 13.33 -19.21
C MET A 503 7.05 14.61 -20.01
N ALA A 504 7.08 14.54 -21.33
CA ALA A 504 6.72 15.66 -22.23
C ALA A 504 5.20 15.87 -22.39
N GLY A 505 4.36 15.06 -21.73
CA GLY A 505 2.89 15.13 -21.83
C GLY A 505 2.32 14.54 -23.12
N GLN A 506 3.10 13.76 -23.83
CA GLN A 506 2.69 13.07 -25.06
C GLN A 506 2.08 11.70 -24.71
N THR A 507 1.21 11.20 -25.57
CA THR A 507 0.74 9.80 -25.48
C THR A 507 1.87 8.88 -25.91
N PRO A 508 2.32 7.94 -25.04
CA PRO A 508 3.39 7.03 -25.40
C PRO A 508 2.95 6.07 -26.52
N VAL A 509 3.81 5.95 -27.54
CA VAL A 509 3.58 5.10 -28.71
C VAL A 509 4.61 3.99 -28.70
N ILE A 510 4.17 2.75 -28.43
CA ILE A 510 5.01 1.57 -28.48
C ILE A 510 5.33 1.29 -29.96
N PRO A 511 6.62 1.17 -30.36
CA PRO A 511 6.98 0.79 -31.73
C PRO A 511 6.33 -0.54 -32.12
N GLU A 512 5.87 -0.67 -33.35
CA GLU A 512 5.48 -1.97 -33.92
C GLU A 512 6.77 -2.76 -34.21
N ASP A 513 6.80 -4.07 -33.85
CA ASP A 513 7.91 -4.99 -34.09
C ASP A 513 8.14 -5.26 -35.59
#